data_2f6aef4697daacc1d238a88c9d8e6e6f
#
_entry.id   2f6aef4697daacc1d238a88c9d8e6e6f
#
_cell.length_a   1.000
_cell.length_b   1.000
_cell.length_c   1.000
_cell.angle_alpha   90.00
_cell.angle_beta   90.00
_cell.angle_gamma   90.00
#
_symmetry.space_group_name_H-M   'P 1'
#
loop_
_entity.id
_entity.type
_entity.pdbx_description
1 polymer ?
#
loop_
_entity_poly.entity_id
_entity_poly.type
_entity_poly.pdbx_seq_one_letter_code
_entity_poly.pdbx_strand_id
1 'polypeptide(L)'
;MFYLSTRGHPDRRHFCEILLEGLAPDGGLYMPDSYPQMDTDALQNLRHLYQSKGYAALAFTILSLYIDDIPPEDLMVICQKTYTSKVFGDDRIVPLRPLENNLYLQALSNGPTLAFKDMAMQLLGNLFEYELDRRQEELNILGATSGDTGSAAEYAMRGKKGVRVFMTSPHGRMSAFQQAQMFSLQDDNIFNIAIEGVFDDCQDIVKAVSNDLNFKREFKIGTINSINWARLLAQVVYYFAGYFQATTSNVQKVSFTVPSGNFGNVCAGHVARMMGLPIVRLVIATNENDVLDEFFKTGIYRVRTSKDTIETSSPSMDISKASNFERFIFDLLGRDSQQTKKFFTEDLNTQGQFSLHADSRFSHCVTRYGFVSGNSTHANRIETIRDTYQRFNQIIDPHTADGVKVAREQLQTSIPMIVLETALPIKFASTIEEALSFQPDRPSQFEGIEALPKKVKVMPANAQLVKDFIKTTCQTQLEKQ
;
A
#
# COMPACT_ATOMS: atom_id res chain seq x y z
N MET A 1 -13.26 -18.41 -6.78
CA MET A 1 -12.37 -18.11 -5.60
C MET A 1 -13.23 -17.59 -4.47
N PHE A 2 -13.11 -18.20 -3.28
CA PHE A 2 -13.77 -17.69 -2.08
C PHE A 2 -12.76 -16.97 -1.17
N TYR A 3 -13.27 -16.06 -0.40
CA TYR A 3 -12.50 -15.30 0.61
C TYR A 3 -13.08 -15.56 2.00
N LEU A 4 -12.19 -15.68 2.96
CA LEU A 4 -12.51 -15.96 4.36
C LEU A 4 -11.90 -14.89 5.28
N SER A 5 -12.47 -14.73 6.48
CA SER A 5 -11.92 -13.86 7.51
C SER A 5 -10.76 -14.54 8.25
N THR A 6 -9.68 -13.80 8.50
CA THR A 6 -8.58 -14.25 9.35
C THR A 6 -9.00 -14.55 10.81
N ARG A 7 -10.16 -14.04 11.26
CA ARG A 7 -10.68 -14.22 12.63
C ARG A 7 -11.85 -15.20 12.73
N GLY A 8 -12.19 -15.87 11.63
CA GLY A 8 -13.10 -17.00 11.64
C GLY A 8 -14.58 -16.66 11.47
N HIS A 9 -14.92 -15.49 10.93
CA HIS A 9 -16.30 -15.24 10.49
C HIS A 9 -16.72 -16.33 9.51
N PRO A 10 -17.90 -16.94 9.67
CA PRO A 10 -18.30 -18.13 8.90
C PRO A 10 -18.59 -17.85 7.42
N ASP A 11 -18.95 -16.60 7.09
CA ASP A 11 -19.32 -16.25 5.73
C ASP A 11 -18.10 -16.28 4.80
N ARG A 12 -18.30 -16.93 3.67
CA ARG A 12 -17.38 -16.88 2.54
C ARG A 12 -17.91 -15.88 1.53
N ARG A 13 -17.01 -15.04 1.03
CA ARG A 13 -17.34 -13.94 0.11
C ARG A 13 -16.67 -14.13 -1.24
N HIS A 14 -17.25 -13.52 -2.27
CA HIS A 14 -16.61 -13.35 -3.56
C HIS A 14 -15.82 -12.03 -3.61
N PHE A 15 -15.00 -11.85 -4.65
CA PHE A 15 -14.11 -10.69 -4.75
C PHE A 15 -14.87 -9.35 -4.77
N CYS A 16 -15.93 -9.24 -5.57
CA CYS A 16 -16.70 -8.00 -5.70
C CYS A 16 -17.43 -7.60 -4.41
N GLU A 17 -17.73 -8.56 -3.52
CA GLU A 17 -18.29 -8.27 -2.21
C GLU A 17 -17.22 -7.67 -1.30
N ILE A 18 -16.05 -8.31 -1.18
CA ILE A 18 -14.96 -7.84 -0.31
C ILE A 18 -14.30 -6.55 -0.83
N LEU A 19 -14.37 -6.29 -2.13
CA LEU A 19 -13.89 -5.06 -2.74
C LEU A 19 -14.53 -3.83 -2.09
N LEU A 20 -15.85 -3.86 -1.89
CA LEU A 20 -16.61 -2.75 -1.31
C LEU A 20 -16.67 -2.80 0.22
N GLU A 21 -16.67 -4.00 0.83
CA GLU A 21 -16.71 -4.15 2.29
C GLU A 21 -15.38 -3.76 2.96
N GLY A 22 -14.26 -4.19 2.39
CA GLY A 22 -12.91 -3.95 2.91
C GLY A 22 -12.52 -4.83 4.09
N LEU A 23 -13.33 -4.90 5.14
CA LEU A 23 -13.14 -5.70 6.36
C LEU A 23 -14.27 -6.72 6.53
N ALA A 24 -13.93 -7.88 7.12
CA ALA A 24 -14.93 -8.84 7.55
C ALA A 24 -15.74 -8.32 8.76
N PRO A 25 -17.00 -8.81 8.95
CA PRO A 25 -17.87 -8.35 10.04
C PRO A 25 -17.30 -8.53 11.45
N ASP A 26 -16.40 -9.51 11.63
CA ASP A 26 -15.69 -9.76 12.89
C ASP A 26 -14.43 -8.91 13.07
N GLY A 27 -14.18 -7.97 12.15
CA GLY A 27 -12.98 -7.12 12.11
C GLY A 27 -11.73 -7.82 11.59
N GLY A 28 -11.84 -9.07 11.12
CA GLY A 28 -10.76 -9.82 10.47
C GLY A 28 -10.49 -9.31 9.06
N LEU A 29 -9.34 -9.68 8.54
CA LEU A 29 -8.94 -9.35 7.17
C LEU A 29 -9.38 -10.46 6.21
N TYR A 30 -9.76 -10.08 4.99
CA TYR A 30 -10.06 -11.07 3.97
C TYR A 30 -8.79 -11.67 3.37
N MET A 31 -8.81 -13.00 3.24
CA MET A 31 -7.79 -13.83 2.60
C MET A 31 -8.45 -14.81 1.62
N PRO A 32 -7.82 -15.14 0.47
CA PRO A 32 -8.32 -16.22 -0.37
C PRO A 32 -8.28 -17.54 0.39
N ASP A 33 -9.20 -18.43 0.11
CA ASP A 33 -9.24 -19.75 0.75
C ASP A 33 -8.02 -20.61 0.40
N SER A 34 -7.41 -20.38 -0.76
CA SER A 34 -6.15 -20.97 -1.18
C SER A 34 -5.36 -20.03 -2.09
N TYR A 35 -4.04 -20.24 -2.18
CA TYR A 35 -3.19 -19.54 -3.15
C TYR A 35 -3.12 -20.36 -4.44
N PRO A 36 -3.45 -19.76 -5.61
CA PRO A 36 -3.18 -20.38 -6.90
C PRO A 36 -1.70 -20.75 -7.02
N GLN A 37 -1.43 -22.00 -7.44
CA GLN A 37 -0.05 -22.49 -7.57
C GLN A 37 0.41 -22.36 -9.02
N MET A 38 1.61 -21.87 -9.21
CA MET A 38 2.28 -21.78 -10.51
C MET A 38 3.47 -22.75 -10.54
N ASP A 39 3.40 -23.72 -11.42
CA ASP A 39 4.54 -24.57 -11.73
C ASP A 39 5.50 -23.87 -12.70
N THR A 40 6.57 -24.58 -13.06
CA THR A 40 7.60 -24.04 -13.96
C THR A 40 7.04 -23.65 -15.33
N ASP A 41 6.11 -24.41 -15.87
CA ASP A 41 5.52 -24.15 -17.19
C ASP A 41 4.57 -22.96 -17.15
N ALA A 42 3.75 -22.82 -16.11
CA ALA A 42 2.91 -21.65 -15.87
C ALA A 42 3.75 -20.38 -15.72
N LEU A 43 4.84 -20.43 -14.97
CA LEU A 43 5.78 -19.30 -14.85
C LEU A 43 6.45 -18.96 -16.18
N GLN A 44 6.80 -19.98 -17.01
CA GLN A 44 7.39 -19.74 -18.33
C GLN A 44 6.42 -19.08 -19.28
N ASN A 45 5.17 -19.54 -19.30
CA ASN A 45 4.11 -18.93 -20.10
C ASN A 45 3.83 -17.48 -19.67
N LEU A 46 3.84 -17.22 -18.36
CA LEU A 46 3.62 -15.88 -17.83
C LEU A 46 4.78 -14.94 -18.15
N ARG A 47 6.03 -15.44 -18.13
CA ARG A 47 7.21 -14.68 -18.59
C ARG A 47 7.09 -14.29 -20.07
N HIS A 48 6.75 -15.24 -20.94
CA HIS A 48 6.56 -14.97 -22.36
C HIS A 48 5.41 -13.97 -22.61
N LEU A 49 4.32 -14.10 -21.86
CA LEU A 49 3.20 -13.16 -21.93
C LEU A 49 3.66 -11.74 -21.53
N TYR A 50 4.35 -11.62 -20.43
CA TYR A 50 4.87 -10.32 -19.95
C TYR A 50 5.82 -9.69 -20.97
N GLN A 51 6.76 -10.46 -21.52
CA GLN A 51 7.72 -9.99 -22.52
C GLN A 51 7.06 -9.56 -23.83
N SER A 52 6.00 -10.25 -24.25
CA SER A 52 5.33 -9.99 -25.55
C SER A 52 4.18 -9.00 -25.47
N LYS A 53 3.45 -8.93 -24.35
CA LYS A 53 2.21 -8.14 -24.20
C LYS A 53 2.25 -7.14 -23.05
N GLY A 54 3.32 -7.10 -22.26
CA GLY A 54 3.57 -6.11 -21.22
C GLY A 54 2.78 -6.31 -19.93
N TYR A 55 2.80 -5.26 -19.10
CA TYR A 55 2.34 -5.31 -17.72
C TYR A 55 0.82 -5.50 -17.58
N ALA A 56 0.01 -4.85 -18.41
CA ALA A 56 -1.46 -4.97 -18.32
C ALA A 56 -1.94 -6.41 -18.55
N ALA A 57 -1.30 -7.15 -19.49
CA ALA A 57 -1.60 -8.55 -19.74
C ALA A 57 -1.15 -9.45 -18.59
N LEU A 58 0.03 -9.17 -17.99
CA LEU A 58 0.49 -9.82 -16.77
C LEU A 58 -0.50 -9.61 -15.62
N ALA A 59 -0.93 -8.37 -15.40
CA ALA A 59 -1.90 -8.01 -14.37
C ALA A 59 -3.21 -8.77 -14.56
N PHE A 60 -3.78 -8.74 -15.75
CA PHE A 60 -5.00 -9.48 -16.06
C PHE A 60 -4.86 -10.97 -15.74
N THR A 61 -3.77 -11.61 -16.15
CA THR A 61 -3.60 -13.05 -15.94
C THR A 61 -3.48 -13.41 -14.46
N ILE A 62 -2.74 -12.62 -13.67
CA ILE A 62 -2.61 -12.84 -12.23
C ILE A 62 -3.93 -12.54 -11.52
N LEU A 63 -4.58 -11.42 -11.83
CA LEU A 63 -5.83 -11.02 -11.19
C LEU A 63 -6.96 -12.01 -11.48
N SER A 64 -7.02 -12.58 -12.69
CA SER A 64 -8.02 -13.58 -13.08
C SER A 64 -7.98 -14.86 -12.24
N LEU A 65 -6.85 -15.16 -11.58
CA LEU A 65 -6.74 -16.31 -10.66
C LEU A 65 -7.49 -16.07 -9.35
N TYR A 66 -7.77 -14.82 -9.02
CA TYR A 66 -8.38 -14.38 -7.76
C TYR A 66 -9.77 -13.77 -7.95
N ILE A 67 -10.06 -13.25 -9.13
CA ILE A 67 -11.29 -12.52 -9.45
C ILE A 67 -12.05 -13.34 -10.48
N ASP A 68 -13.07 -14.06 -10.03
CA ASP A 68 -13.90 -14.95 -10.87
C ASP A 68 -15.36 -14.45 -11.01
N ASP A 69 -15.68 -13.32 -10.39
CA ASP A 69 -17.01 -12.69 -10.38
C ASP A 69 -17.07 -11.39 -11.21
N ILE A 70 -16.00 -11.09 -11.96
CA ILE A 70 -15.96 -10.09 -13.05
C ILE A 70 -15.72 -10.85 -14.37
N PRO A 71 -16.52 -10.61 -15.43
CA PRO A 71 -16.27 -11.20 -16.73
C PRO A 71 -14.82 -10.96 -17.21
N PRO A 72 -14.15 -11.96 -17.80
CA PRO A 72 -12.74 -11.83 -18.21
C PRO A 72 -12.48 -10.67 -19.16
N GLU A 73 -13.39 -10.41 -20.10
CA GLU A 73 -13.32 -9.29 -21.04
C GLU A 73 -13.35 -7.94 -20.33
N ASP A 74 -14.18 -7.77 -19.31
CA ASP A 74 -14.28 -6.54 -18.52
C ASP A 74 -13.04 -6.34 -17.65
N LEU A 75 -12.57 -7.42 -17.01
CA LEU A 75 -11.33 -7.37 -16.22
C LEU A 75 -10.11 -7.02 -17.08
N MET A 76 -10.04 -7.54 -18.30
CA MET A 76 -8.99 -7.19 -19.27
C MET A 76 -9.04 -5.69 -19.60
N VAL A 77 -10.23 -5.15 -19.89
CA VAL A 77 -10.41 -3.72 -20.17
C VAL A 77 -9.99 -2.86 -18.98
N ILE A 78 -10.35 -3.27 -17.77
CA ILE A 78 -9.94 -2.59 -16.53
C ILE A 78 -8.41 -2.56 -16.40
N CYS A 79 -7.72 -3.69 -16.61
CA CYS A 79 -6.26 -3.75 -16.57
C CYS A 79 -5.60 -2.88 -17.65
N GLN A 80 -6.10 -2.91 -18.88
CA GLN A 80 -5.59 -2.11 -19.99
C GLN A 80 -5.81 -0.60 -19.77
N LYS A 81 -6.94 -0.20 -19.19
CA LYS A 81 -7.23 1.19 -18.82
C LYS A 81 -6.32 1.67 -17.67
N THR A 82 -5.99 0.79 -16.74
CA THR A 82 -5.21 1.12 -15.55
C THR A 82 -3.72 1.26 -15.85
N TYR A 83 -3.12 0.21 -16.44
CA TYR A 83 -1.68 0.09 -16.58
C TYR A 83 -1.20 0.52 -17.95
N THR A 84 -1.06 1.82 -18.14
CA THR A 84 -0.59 2.44 -19.37
C THR A 84 0.62 3.32 -19.13
N SER A 85 1.47 3.50 -20.14
CA SER A 85 2.58 4.47 -20.09
C SER A 85 2.12 5.92 -19.88
N LYS A 86 0.91 6.24 -20.32
CA LYS A 86 0.30 7.55 -20.06
C LYS A 86 0.08 7.80 -18.56
N VAL A 87 -0.29 6.77 -17.80
CA VAL A 87 -0.54 6.85 -16.35
C VAL A 87 0.77 6.72 -15.55
N PHE A 88 1.66 5.81 -15.96
CA PHE A 88 2.86 5.43 -15.19
C PHE A 88 4.19 5.88 -15.81
N GLY A 89 4.18 6.66 -16.87
CA GLY A 89 5.36 7.31 -17.43
C GLY A 89 6.40 6.40 -18.12
N ASP A 90 6.23 5.08 -18.08
CA ASP A 90 7.14 4.11 -18.72
C ASP A 90 6.31 2.94 -19.29
N ASP A 91 6.66 2.44 -20.48
CA ASP A 91 5.95 1.32 -21.12
C ASP A 91 6.07 0.01 -20.33
N ARG A 92 7.13 -0.14 -19.52
CA ARG A 92 7.30 -1.29 -18.62
C ARG A 92 6.47 -1.18 -17.36
N ILE A 93 5.86 -0.02 -17.09
CA ILE A 93 5.08 0.36 -15.90
C ILE A 93 5.94 0.38 -14.61
N VAL A 94 6.69 -0.67 -14.34
CA VAL A 94 7.55 -0.83 -13.16
C VAL A 94 8.98 -1.21 -13.58
N PRO A 95 9.71 -0.31 -14.27
CA PRO A 95 11.04 -0.61 -14.78
C PRO A 95 12.01 -0.95 -13.65
N LEU A 96 12.84 -1.97 -13.89
CA LEU A 96 13.93 -2.32 -13.00
C LEU A 96 15.19 -1.52 -13.40
N ARG A 97 15.79 -0.84 -12.44
CA ARG A 97 17.00 -0.03 -12.62
C ARG A 97 18.17 -0.65 -11.85
N PRO A 98 19.31 -0.90 -12.47
CA PRO A 98 20.51 -1.33 -11.74
C PRO A 98 20.99 -0.20 -10.84
N LEU A 99 21.32 -0.50 -9.59
CA LEU A 99 21.92 0.44 -8.66
C LEU A 99 23.41 0.11 -8.45
N GLU A 100 23.70 -1.10 -8.01
CA GLU A 100 25.05 -1.63 -7.88
C GLU A 100 25.04 -3.14 -8.18
N ASN A 101 26.20 -3.81 -8.08
CA ASN A 101 26.28 -5.22 -8.43
C ASN A 101 25.25 -6.06 -7.66
N ASN A 102 24.39 -6.77 -8.38
CA ASN A 102 23.28 -7.58 -7.87
C ASN A 102 22.22 -6.82 -7.03
N LEU A 103 22.24 -5.50 -6.99
CA LEU A 103 21.24 -4.66 -6.34
C LEU A 103 20.52 -3.79 -7.37
N TYR A 104 19.21 -3.88 -7.36
CA TYR A 104 18.33 -3.20 -8.30
C TYR A 104 17.28 -2.39 -7.56
N LEU A 105 16.82 -1.28 -8.14
CA LEU A 105 15.63 -0.54 -7.75
C LEU A 105 14.50 -0.88 -8.71
N GLN A 106 13.36 -1.28 -8.20
CA GLN A 106 12.12 -1.38 -8.97
C GLN A 106 11.36 -0.07 -8.84
N ALA A 107 11.24 0.66 -9.94
CA ALA A 107 10.57 1.95 -9.98
C ALA A 107 9.04 1.75 -9.90
N LEU A 108 8.46 2.03 -8.76
CA LEU A 108 7.02 1.90 -8.50
C LEU A 108 6.32 3.27 -8.41
N SER A 109 7.07 4.36 -8.43
CA SER A 109 6.60 5.70 -8.06
C SER A 109 6.40 6.64 -9.25
N ASN A 110 6.27 6.10 -10.47
CA ASN A 110 6.09 6.88 -11.69
C ASN A 110 4.60 7.21 -11.98
N GLY A 111 3.70 6.83 -11.09
CA GLY A 111 2.26 7.08 -11.22
C GLY A 111 1.86 8.53 -10.96
N PRO A 112 0.54 8.82 -10.98
CA PRO A 112 0.03 10.19 -10.93
C PRO A 112 0.42 10.99 -9.69
N THR A 113 0.69 10.34 -8.56
CA THR A 113 1.05 11.03 -7.30
C THR A 113 2.49 10.80 -6.85
N LEU A 114 3.29 10.13 -7.67
CA LEU A 114 4.72 9.89 -7.44
C LEU A 114 4.99 9.03 -6.18
N ALA A 115 4.10 8.09 -5.88
CA ALA A 115 4.26 7.10 -4.83
C ALA A 115 3.81 5.71 -5.31
N PHE A 116 4.41 4.64 -4.79
CA PHE A 116 4.06 3.25 -5.15
C PHE A 116 2.58 2.91 -4.94
N LYS A 117 1.91 3.67 -4.08
CA LYS A 117 0.48 3.50 -3.78
C LYS A 117 -0.40 3.66 -5.01
N ASP A 118 0.04 4.42 -6.00
CA ASP A 118 -0.66 4.58 -7.28
C ASP A 118 -0.87 3.24 -8.00
N MET A 119 0.08 2.30 -7.88
CA MET A 119 -0.01 0.98 -8.50
C MET A 119 -1.29 0.21 -8.12
N ALA A 120 -1.67 0.31 -6.85
CA ALA A 120 -2.89 -0.32 -6.34
C ALA A 120 -4.12 0.60 -6.44
N MET A 121 -3.96 1.89 -6.17
CA MET A 121 -5.08 2.83 -6.12
C MET A 121 -5.71 3.07 -7.50
N GLN A 122 -4.91 3.15 -8.58
CA GLN A 122 -5.44 3.32 -9.93
C GLN A 122 -6.31 2.12 -10.34
N LEU A 123 -5.90 0.89 -10.00
CA LEU A 123 -6.71 -0.30 -10.24
C LEU A 123 -7.99 -0.26 -9.37
N LEU A 124 -7.85 0.07 -8.08
CA LEU A 124 -8.97 0.12 -7.15
C LEU A 124 -10.04 1.12 -7.60
N GLY A 125 -9.63 2.29 -8.11
CA GLY A 125 -10.55 3.29 -8.65
C GLY A 125 -11.36 2.78 -9.83
N ASN A 126 -10.72 2.06 -10.75
CA ASN A 126 -11.40 1.47 -11.92
C ASN A 126 -12.30 0.29 -11.52
N LEU A 127 -11.90 -0.53 -10.53
CA LEU A 127 -12.74 -1.61 -10.00
C LEU A 127 -13.98 -1.07 -9.25
N PHE A 128 -13.82 0.00 -8.45
CA PHE A 128 -14.94 0.63 -7.76
C PHE A 128 -15.94 1.21 -8.75
N GLU A 129 -15.47 1.98 -9.74
CA GLU A 129 -16.34 2.55 -10.77
C GLU A 129 -17.15 1.46 -11.50
N TYR A 130 -16.47 0.36 -11.88
CA TYR A 130 -17.10 -0.77 -12.55
C TYR A 130 -18.16 -1.44 -11.68
N GLU A 131 -17.84 -1.78 -10.44
CA GLU A 131 -18.73 -2.53 -9.55
C GLU A 131 -19.91 -1.68 -9.08
N LEU A 132 -19.70 -0.39 -8.79
CA LEU A 132 -20.75 0.52 -8.40
C LEU A 132 -21.73 0.80 -9.56
N ASP A 133 -21.22 0.94 -10.79
CA ASP A 133 -22.05 1.05 -11.97
C ASP A 133 -22.88 -0.21 -12.20
N ARG A 134 -22.29 -1.40 -12.07
CA ARG A 134 -22.98 -2.70 -12.18
C ARG A 134 -24.11 -2.85 -11.15
N ARG A 135 -23.89 -2.35 -9.92
CA ARG A 135 -24.90 -2.40 -8.84
C ARG A 135 -25.89 -1.24 -8.86
N GLN A 136 -25.65 -0.20 -9.64
CA GLN A 136 -26.36 1.07 -9.61
C GLN A 136 -26.33 1.67 -8.18
N GLU A 137 -25.16 1.66 -7.57
CA GLU A 137 -24.88 2.13 -6.22
C GLU A 137 -23.89 3.29 -6.21
N GLU A 138 -23.86 4.01 -5.10
CA GLU A 138 -22.87 5.06 -4.81
C GLU A 138 -22.09 4.72 -3.56
N LEU A 139 -20.88 5.26 -3.44
CA LEU A 139 -20.00 5.11 -2.28
C LEU A 139 -19.41 6.45 -1.88
N ASN A 140 -19.52 6.80 -0.61
CA ASN A 140 -18.82 7.93 -0.03
C ASN A 140 -17.63 7.43 0.77
N ILE A 141 -16.43 7.63 0.22
CA ILE A 141 -15.19 7.21 0.84
C ILE A 141 -14.76 8.26 1.85
N LEU A 142 -14.62 7.85 3.11
CA LEU A 142 -14.07 8.68 4.18
C LEU A 142 -12.70 8.13 4.57
N GLY A 143 -11.67 8.96 4.50
CA GLY A 143 -10.30 8.58 4.82
C GLY A 143 -9.58 9.60 5.68
N ALA A 144 -8.50 9.16 6.34
CA ALA A 144 -7.52 10.00 7.01
C ALA A 144 -6.15 9.78 6.36
N THR A 145 -5.41 10.85 6.15
CA THR A 145 -4.10 10.79 5.51
C THR A 145 -3.08 11.72 6.14
N SER A 146 -1.82 11.31 6.10
CA SER A 146 -0.65 12.18 6.32
C SER A 146 -0.04 12.71 5.01
N GLY A 147 -0.64 12.38 3.84
CA GLY A 147 -0.23 12.88 2.52
C GLY A 147 -0.32 11.84 1.41
N ASP A 148 0.53 10.82 1.40
CA ASP A 148 0.70 9.89 0.26
C ASP A 148 -0.53 9.02 -0.03
N THR A 149 -1.18 8.50 1.00
CA THR A 149 -2.36 7.66 0.82
C THR A 149 -3.54 8.48 0.31
N GLY A 150 -3.73 9.68 0.85
CA GLY A 150 -4.81 10.57 0.44
C GLY A 150 -4.64 11.04 -1.00
N SER A 151 -3.46 11.54 -1.36
CA SER A 151 -3.20 11.95 -2.75
C SER A 151 -3.41 10.82 -3.75
N ALA A 152 -2.90 9.60 -3.46
CA ALA A 152 -3.10 8.45 -4.34
C ALA A 152 -4.58 8.06 -4.46
N ALA A 153 -5.34 8.10 -3.36
CA ALA A 153 -6.77 7.82 -3.37
C ALA A 153 -7.57 8.85 -4.19
N GLU A 154 -7.31 10.14 -3.97
CA GLU A 154 -8.01 11.21 -4.69
C GLU A 154 -7.73 11.17 -6.19
N TYR A 155 -6.46 11.01 -6.60
CA TYR A 155 -6.10 10.90 -8.02
C TYR A 155 -6.67 9.64 -8.69
N ALA A 156 -6.86 8.57 -7.96
CA ALA A 156 -7.49 7.36 -8.48
C ALA A 156 -9.00 7.49 -8.62
N MET A 157 -9.65 8.26 -7.74
CA MET A 157 -11.11 8.37 -7.66
C MET A 157 -11.68 9.62 -8.32
N ARG A 158 -10.83 10.63 -8.65
CA ARG A 158 -11.29 11.87 -9.27
C ARG A 158 -12.04 11.60 -10.57
N GLY A 159 -13.19 12.25 -10.72
CA GLY A 159 -14.04 12.10 -11.91
C GLY A 159 -14.73 10.75 -12.07
N LYS A 160 -14.58 9.80 -11.12
CA LYS A 160 -15.23 8.50 -11.17
C LYS A 160 -16.71 8.61 -10.83
N LYS A 161 -17.55 7.93 -11.60
CA LYS A 161 -18.99 7.85 -11.33
C LYS A 161 -19.27 7.01 -10.08
N GLY A 162 -20.27 7.42 -9.31
CA GLY A 162 -20.72 6.69 -8.12
C GLY A 162 -19.78 6.80 -6.91
N VAL A 163 -18.63 7.49 -7.02
CA VAL A 163 -17.66 7.63 -5.93
C VAL A 163 -17.51 9.09 -5.52
N ARG A 164 -17.61 9.37 -4.23
CA ARG A 164 -17.18 10.64 -3.61
C ARG A 164 -16.10 10.36 -2.59
N VAL A 165 -15.10 11.23 -2.52
CA VAL A 165 -13.99 11.11 -1.56
C VAL A 165 -14.00 12.29 -0.60
N PHE A 166 -14.07 11.97 0.68
CA PHE A 166 -13.91 12.90 1.80
C PHE A 166 -12.59 12.53 2.51
N MET A 167 -11.57 13.37 2.35
CA MET A 167 -10.25 13.06 2.89
C MET A 167 -9.90 14.04 4.02
N THR A 168 -9.74 13.52 5.23
CA THR A 168 -9.26 14.31 6.38
C THR A 168 -7.74 14.28 6.45
N SER A 169 -7.15 15.42 6.76
CA SER A 169 -5.70 15.56 6.94
C SER A 169 -5.41 16.58 8.06
N PRO A 170 -4.27 16.46 8.77
CA PRO A 170 -3.91 17.42 9.82
C PRO A 170 -3.53 18.75 9.20
N HIS A 171 -4.21 19.83 9.64
CA HIS A 171 -4.02 21.19 9.12
C HIS A 171 -2.56 21.66 9.30
N GLY A 172 -1.94 22.05 8.19
CA GLY A 172 -0.58 22.61 8.17
C GLY A 172 0.56 21.63 8.46
N ARG A 173 0.31 20.32 8.52
CA ARG A 173 1.33 19.32 8.89
C ARG A 173 1.86 18.48 7.72
N MET A 174 1.18 18.48 6.58
CA MET A 174 1.72 17.85 5.36
C MET A 174 2.75 18.77 4.70
N SER A 175 3.65 18.21 3.88
CA SER A 175 4.56 19.00 3.05
C SER A 175 3.78 19.92 2.10
N ALA A 176 4.38 21.04 1.68
CA ALA A 176 3.74 21.96 0.74
C ALA A 176 3.37 21.26 -0.58
N PHE A 177 4.22 20.35 -1.04
CA PHE A 177 3.98 19.56 -2.24
C PHE A 177 2.79 18.59 -2.08
N GLN A 178 2.70 17.86 -0.97
CA GLN A 178 1.59 16.95 -0.70
C GLN A 178 0.26 17.69 -0.55
N GLN A 179 0.27 18.83 0.16
CA GLN A 179 -0.91 19.71 0.24
C GLN A 179 -1.34 20.19 -1.14
N ALA A 180 -0.39 20.60 -1.98
CA ALA A 180 -0.68 21.06 -3.33
C ALA A 180 -1.25 19.94 -4.20
N GLN A 181 -0.71 18.73 -4.13
CA GLN A 181 -1.24 17.58 -4.86
C GLN A 181 -2.73 17.34 -4.55
N MET A 182 -3.12 17.39 -3.27
CA MET A 182 -4.49 17.10 -2.85
C MET A 182 -5.41 18.31 -3.06
N PHE A 183 -5.00 19.46 -2.54
CA PHE A 183 -5.91 20.61 -2.44
C PHE A 183 -6.10 21.35 -3.76
N SER A 184 -5.23 21.15 -4.75
CA SER A 184 -5.38 21.74 -6.09
C SER A 184 -6.44 21.02 -6.96
N LEU A 185 -6.92 19.84 -6.51
CA LEU A 185 -7.96 19.10 -7.24
C LEU A 185 -9.30 19.85 -7.15
N GLN A 186 -9.86 20.17 -8.32
CA GLN A 186 -11.14 20.90 -8.45
C GLN A 186 -12.32 19.97 -8.78
N ASP A 187 -12.09 18.67 -8.89
CA ASP A 187 -13.09 17.66 -9.24
C ASP A 187 -14.29 17.68 -8.28
N ASP A 188 -15.51 17.61 -8.81
CA ASP A 188 -16.75 17.74 -8.03
C ASP A 188 -16.98 16.62 -7.01
N ASN A 189 -16.29 15.49 -7.17
CA ASN A 189 -16.39 14.34 -6.28
C ASN A 189 -15.23 14.24 -5.26
N ILE A 190 -14.32 15.23 -5.19
CA ILE A 190 -13.18 15.25 -4.25
C ILE A 190 -13.38 16.37 -3.23
N PHE A 191 -13.32 16.03 -1.94
CA PHE A 191 -13.55 16.93 -0.81
C PHE A 191 -12.42 16.77 0.21
N ASN A 192 -11.58 17.79 0.34
CA ASN A 192 -10.50 17.86 1.31
C ASN A 192 -10.95 18.57 2.58
N ILE A 193 -10.66 17.95 3.74
CA ILE A 193 -11.00 18.45 5.07
C ILE A 193 -9.72 18.55 5.89
N ALA A 194 -9.22 19.75 6.12
CA ALA A 194 -8.07 19.99 6.97
C ALA A 194 -8.53 20.14 8.43
N ILE A 195 -8.12 19.21 9.28
CA ILE A 195 -8.52 19.17 10.70
C ILE A 195 -7.50 19.92 11.55
N GLU A 196 -7.99 20.84 12.38
CA GLU A 196 -7.20 21.54 13.39
C GLU A 196 -6.81 20.56 14.51
N GLY A 197 -5.74 19.80 14.29
CA GLY A 197 -5.27 18.73 15.15
C GLY A 197 -4.07 17.98 14.57
N VAL A 198 -3.86 16.78 15.06
CA VAL A 198 -2.83 15.85 14.59
C VAL A 198 -3.44 14.72 13.73
N PHE A 199 -2.60 13.87 13.16
CA PHE A 199 -3.08 12.77 12.31
C PHE A 199 -3.99 11.78 13.06
N ASP A 200 -3.71 11.55 14.35
CA ASP A 200 -4.55 10.68 15.19
C ASP A 200 -5.97 11.24 15.35
N ASP A 201 -6.13 12.56 15.44
CA ASP A 201 -7.46 13.21 15.48
C ASP A 201 -8.24 12.94 14.19
N CYS A 202 -7.55 12.99 13.03
CA CYS A 202 -8.16 12.63 11.74
C CYS A 202 -8.63 11.17 11.72
N GLN A 203 -7.80 10.25 12.22
CA GLN A 203 -8.15 8.83 12.31
C GLN A 203 -9.32 8.57 13.27
N ASP A 204 -9.34 9.26 14.40
CA ASP A 204 -10.40 9.12 15.40
C ASP A 204 -11.75 9.63 14.88
N ILE A 205 -11.75 10.70 14.08
CA ILE A 205 -12.94 11.17 13.36
C ILE A 205 -13.44 10.09 12.39
N VAL A 206 -12.55 9.52 11.57
CA VAL A 206 -12.90 8.44 10.62
C VAL A 206 -13.49 7.23 11.34
N LYS A 207 -12.90 6.83 12.47
CA LYS A 207 -13.42 5.73 13.31
C LYS A 207 -14.79 6.07 13.88
N ALA A 208 -14.96 7.28 14.45
CA ALA A 208 -16.23 7.73 15.04
C ALA A 208 -17.37 7.75 14.01
N VAL A 209 -17.11 8.23 12.79
CA VAL A 209 -18.10 8.23 11.70
C VAL A 209 -18.39 6.81 11.24
N SER A 210 -17.38 5.97 11.09
CA SER A 210 -17.53 4.57 10.63
C SER A 210 -18.23 3.67 11.65
N ASN A 211 -18.14 3.99 12.94
CA ASN A 211 -18.79 3.27 14.03
C ASN A 211 -20.26 3.68 14.21
N ASP A 212 -20.68 4.83 13.67
CA ASP A 212 -22.10 5.17 13.59
C ASP A 212 -22.76 4.38 12.44
N LEU A 213 -23.27 3.21 12.77
CA LEU A 213 -23.83 2.26 11.80
C LEU A 213 -25.03 2.81 11.04
N ASN A 214 -25.82 3.74 11.65
CA ASN A 214 -26.94 4.37 10.99
C ASN A 214 -26.46 5.37 9.94
N PHE A 215 -25.55 6.25 10.31
CA PHE A 215 -24.94 7.20 9.40
C PHE A 215 -24.16 6.48 8.27
N LYS A 216 -23.37 5.46 8.62
CA LYS A 216 -22.63 4.64 7.65
C LYS A 216 -23.54 4.04 6.59
N ARG A 217 -24.71 3.51 6.99
CA ARG A 217 -25.68 2.90 6.09
C ARG A 217 -26.41 3.93 5.24
N GLU A 218 -26.89 5.00 5.87
CA GLU A 218 -27.63 6.08 5.21
C GLU A 218 -26.79 6.77 4.12
N PHE A 219 -25.54 7.10 4.44
CA PHE A 219 -24.63 7.80 3.53
C PHE A 219 -23.65 6.87 2.81
N LYS A 220 -23.83 5.54 2.89
CA LYS A 220 -22.97 4.55 2.22
C LYS A 220 -21.48 4.83 2.41
N ILE A 221 -21.07 5.00 3.67
CA ILE A 221 -19.69 5.33 4.03
C ILE A 221 -18.81 4.08 3.85
N GLY A 222 -17.82 4.20 2.97
CA GLY A 222 -16.74 3.25 2.80
C GLY A 222 -15.39 3.85 3.17
N THR A 223 -14.38 3.01 3.18
CA THR A 223 -13.00 3.43 3.48
C THR A 223 -12.03 2.93 2.42
N ILE A 224 -11.02 3.74 2.12
CA ILE A 224 -9.83 3.28 1.39
C ILE A 224 -8.69 3.16 2.40
N ASN A 225 -8.40 1.95 2.83
CA ASN A 225 -7.29 1.68 3.73
C ASN A 225 -6.38 0.59 3.16
N SER A 226 -5.21 0.41 3.79
CA SER A 226 -4.20 -0.55 3.33
C SER A 226 -4.63 -2.01 3.43
N ILE A 227 -5.72 -2.29 4.15
CA ILE A 227 -6.19 -3.66 4.41
C ILE A 227 -7.13 -4.23 3.33
N ASN A 228 -7.63 -3.40 2.40
CA ASN A 228 -8.43 -3.89 1.30
C ASN A 228 -7.66 -4.91 0.47
N TRP A 229 -8.24 -6.12 0.28
CA TRP A 229 -7.56 -7.19 -0.44
C TRP A 229 -7.20 -6.82 -1.88
N ALA A 230 -8.05 -6.06 -2.58
CA ALA A 230 -7.77 -5.63 -3.94
C ALA A 230 -6.50 -4.77 -4.03
N ARG A 231 -6.21 -3.95 -3.00
CA ARG A 231 -4.95 -3.20 -2.93
C ARG A 231 -3.74 -4.10 -2.79
N LEU A 232 -3.84 -5.13 -1.96
CA LEU A 232 -2.77 -6.11 -1.80
C LEU A 232 -2.57 -6.90 -3.08
N LEU A 233 -3.66 -7.39 -3.67
CA LEU A 233 -3.63 -8.19 -4.89
C LEU A 233 -3.01 -7.44 -6.07
N ALA A 234 -3.31 -6.16 -6.24
CA ALA A 234 -2.67 -5.31 -7.26
C ALA A 234 -1.14 -5.26 -7.11
N GLN A 235 -0.65 -5.33 -5.88
CA GLN A 235 0.78 -5.29 -5.57
C GLN A 235 1.49 -6.62 -5.87
N VAL A 236 0.78 -7.75 -5.85
CA VAL A 236 1.35 -9.05 -6.22
C VAL A 236 1.96 -9.02 -7.62
N VAL A 237 1.32 -8.32 -8.56
CA VAL A 237 1.70 -8.27 -9.97
C VAL A 237 3.13 -7.76 -10.18
N TYR A 238 3.53 -6.70 -9.51
CA TYR A 238 4.87 -6.14 -9.72
C TYR A 238 6.01 -6.99 -9.15
N TYR A 239 5.74 -7.90 -8.22
CA TYR A 239 6.74 -8.90 -7.82
C TYR A 239 7.07 -9.85 -8.96
N PHE A 240 6.05 -10.30 -9.70
CA PHE A 240 6.27 -11.10 -10.91
C PHE A 240 7.03 -10.31 -11.99
N ALA A 241 6.62 -9.06 -12.24
CA ALA A 241 7.29 -8.18 -13.20
C ALA A 241 8.77 -7.95 -12.83
N GLY A 242 9.06 -7.66 -11.56
CA GLY A 242 10.43 -7.50 -11.06
C GLY A 242 11.25 -8.77 -11.20
N TYR A 243 10.68 -9.91 -10.87
CA TYR A 243 11.32 -11.21 -11.07
C TYR A 243 11.67 -11.47 -12.54
N PHE A 244 10.74 -11.24 -13.46
CA PHE A 244 10.97 -11.46 -14.90
C PHE A 244 12.01 -10.50 -15.49
N GLN A 245 12.11 -9.28 -14.98
CA GLN A 245 13.12 -8.32 -15.40
C GLN A 245 14.52 -8.63 -14.82
N ALA A 246 14.60 -9.17 -13.61
CA ALA A 246 15.86 -9.49 -12.94
C ALA A 246 16.48 -10.84 -13.34
N THR A 247 15.68 -11.70 -14.02
CA THR A 247 16.07 -13.08 -14.35
C THR A 247 15.80 -13.42 -15.80
N THR A 248 16.55 -14.36 -16.35
CA THR A 248 16.39 -14.86 -17.73
C THR A 248 15.74 -16.24 -17.79
N SER A 249 15.66 -16.95 -16.66
CA SER A 249 15.04 -18.27 -16.56
C SER A 249 14.34 -18.47 -15.22
N ASN A 250 13.41 -19.43 -15.14
CA ASN A 250 12.62 -19.69 -13.96
C ASN A 250 13.29 -20.58 -12.90
N VAL A 251 14.53 -21.03 -13.14
CA VAL A 251 15.37 -21.68 -12.11
C VAL A 251 16.16 -20.66 -11.29
N GLN A 252 16.32 -19.45 -11.81
CA GLN A 252 16.95 -18.35 -11.09
C GLN A 252 16.06 -17.86 -9.96
N LYS A 253 16.71 -17.41 -8.90
CA LYS A 253 16.04 -16.93 -7.69
C LYS A 253 16.33 -15.44 -7.51
N VAL A 254 15.45 -14.75 -6.78
CA VAL A 254 15.62 -13.34 -6.40
C VAL A 254 15.31 -13.15 -4.91
N SER A 255 15.75 -12.02 -4.38
CA SER A 255 15.31 -11.50 -3.10
C SER A 255 14.71 -10.11 -3.29
N PHE A 256 13.73 -9.75 -2.45
CA PHE A 256 13.15 -8.42 -2.44
C PHE A 256 13.39 -7.76 -1.08
N THR A 257 13.76 -6.48 -1.10
CA THR A 257 13.75 -5.63 0.09
C THR A 257 12.63 -4.62 -0.03
N VAL A 258 11.83 -4.55 1.03
CA VAL A 258 10.60 -3.77 1.05
C VAL A 258 10.61 -2.80 2.23
N PRO A 259 10.67 -1.47 1.97
CA PRO A 259 10.37 -0.49 3.00
C PRO A 259 8.97 -0.75 3.55
N SER A 260 8.85 -1.02 4.85
CA SER A 260 7.62 -1.56 5.44
C SER A 260 7.16 -0.81 6.68
N GLY A 261 5.93 -0.31 6.62
CA GLY A 261 5.16 0.15 7.77
C GLY A 261 3.96 -0.76 8.01
N ASN A 262 2.91 -0.64 7.19
CA ASN A 262 1.67 -1.41 7.32
C ASN A 262 1.74 -2.88 6.85
N PHE A 263 2.91 -3.37 6.46
CA PHE A 263 3.12 -4.73 5.98
C PHE A 263 2.40 -5.09 4.66
N GLY A 264 1.66 -4.18 4.05
CA GLY A 264 0.85 -4.46 2.85
C GLY A 264 1.70 -4.86 1.64
N ASN A 265 2.72 -4.07 1.33
CA ASN A 265 3.61 -4.32 0.20
C ASN A 265 4.37 -5.65 0.35
N VAL A 266 5.01 -5.88 1.49
CA VAL A 266 5.75 -7.13 1.71
C VAL A 266 4.83 -8.35 1.84
N CYS A 267 3.60 -8.18 2.30
CA CYS A 267 2.58 -9.24 2.28
C CYS A 267 2.21 -9.64 0.85
N ALA A 268 2.17 -8.71 -0.09
CA ALA A 268 2.00 -9.04 -1.51
C ALA A 268 3.16 -9.89 -2.06
N GLY A 269 4.39 -9.61 -1.62
CA GLY A 269 5.56 -10.46 -1.90
C GLY A 269 5.44 -11.86 -1.30
N HIS A 270 4.90 -11.96 -0.08
CA HIS A 270 4.57 -13.25 0.54
C HIS A 270 3.56 -14.04 -0.31
N VAL A 271 2.48 -13.39 -0.74
CA VAL A 271 1.48 -14.03 -1.63
C VAL A 271 2.13 -14.49 -2.93
N ALA A 272 2.92 -13.67 -3.59
CA ALA A 272 3.65 -14.05 -4.82
C ALA A 272 4.56 -15.27 -4.59
N ARG A 273 5.26 -15.31 -3.45
CA ARG A 273 6.08 -16.47 -3.04
C ARG A 273 5.22 -17.71 -2.82
N MET A 274 4.08 -17.57 -2.15
CA MET A 274 3.14 -18.67 -1.92
C MET A 274 2.50 -19.19 -3.21
N MET A 275 2.43 -18.37 -4.25
CA MET A 275 2.02 -18.79 -5.61
C MET A 275 3.11 -19.57 -6.37
N GLY A 276 4.33 -19.62 -5.86
CA GLY A 276 5.44 -20.33 -6.48
C GLY A 276 6.52 -19.43 -7.11
N LEU A 277 6.43 -18.11 -6.98
CA LEU A 277 7.49 -17.20 -7.45
C LEU A 277 8.80 -17.50 -6.68
N PRO A 278 9.95 -17.71 -7.38
CA PRO A 278 11.20 -18.13 -6.74
C PRO A 278 11.87 -17.00 -5.93
N ILE A 279 11.26 -16.61 -4.82
CA ILE A 279 11.77 -15.62 -3.89
C ILE A 279 12.50 -16.32 -2.74
N VAL A 280 13.80 -16.03 -2.56
CA VAL A 280 14.60 -16.56 -1.45
C VAL A 280 14.34 -15.82 -0.17
N ARG A 281 14.46 -14.48 -0.23
CA ARG A 281 14.26 -13.60 0.92
C ARG A 281 13.24 -12.51 0.61
N LEU A 282 12.40 -12.25 1.60
CA LEU A 282 11.62 -11.03 1.74
C LEU A 282 12.22 -10.25 2.90
N VAL A 283 12.96 -9.22 2.57
CA VAL A 283 13.68 -8.38 3.54
C VAL A 283 12.79 -7.22 3.94
N ILE A 284 12.45 -7.16 5.21
CA ILE A 284 11.66 -6.08 5.78
C ILE A 284 12.60 -4.98 6.26
N ALA A 285 12.50 -3.80 5.67
CA ALA A 285 13.21 -2.63 6.12
C ALA A 285 12.26 -1.71 6.88
N THR A 286 12.57 -1.46 8.16
CA THR A 286 11.85 -0.50 9.00
C THR A 286 12.67 0.77 9.22
N ASN A 287 12.02 1.84 9.66
CA ASN A 287 12.68 2.99 10.23
C ASN A 287 12.81 2.83 11.76
N GLU A 288 12.94 3.93 12.49
CA GLU A 288 13.02 3.94 13.97
C GLU A 288 11.76 3.34 14.63
N ASN A 289 10.63 3.29 13.92
CA ASN A 289 9.43 2.57 14.33
C ASN A 289 9.53 1.09 13.93
N ASP A 290 10.28 0.35 14.70
CA ASP A 290 10.85 -0.97 14.39
C ASP A 290 9.98 -2.17 14.83
N VAL A 291 8.69 -2.00 14.98
CA VAL A 291 7.77 -3.05 15.49
C VAL A 291 7.89 -4.37 14.71
N LEU A 292 8.02 -4.28 13.38
CA LEU A 292 8.19 -5.47 12.55
C LEU A 292 9.59 -6.08 12.70
N ASP A 293 10.64 -5.26 12.75
CA ASP A 293 12.02 -5.73 12.96
C ASP A 293 12.16 -6.43 14.33
N GLU A 294 11.55 -5.86 15.39
CA GLU A 294 11.47 -6.52 16.71
C GLU A 294 10.84 -7.90 16.59
N PHE A 295 9.69 -8.01 15.91
CA PHE A 295 9.02 -9.32 15.76
C PHE A 295 9.87 -10.33 15.02
N PHE A 296 10.43 -10.00 13.86
CA PHE A 296 11.18 -10.97 13.06
C PHE A 296 12.50 -11.38 13.71
N LYS A 297 13.03 -10.59 14.63
CA LYS A 297 14.23 -10.93 15.43
C LYS A 297 13.91 -11.69 16.72
N THR A 298 12.78 -11.40 17.36
CA THR A 298 12.50 -11.89 18.73
C THR A 298 11.27 -12.77 18.87
N GLY A 299 10.37 -12.76 17.90
CA GLY A 299 9.04 -13.39 18.00
C GLY A 299 8.04 -12.59 18.81
N ILE A 300 8.38 -11.40 19.28
CA ILE A 300 7.49 -10.53 20.06
C ILE A 300 6.95 -9.42 19.17
N TYR A 301 5.64 -9.38 18.99
CA TYR A 301 4.94 -8.29 18.32
C TYR A 301 4.36 -7.35 19.35
N ARG A 302 4.98 -6.18 19.51
CA ARG A 302 4.64 -5.17 20.51
C ARG A 302 4.21 -3.89 19.81
N VAL A 303 2.93 -3.55 19.94
CA VAL A 303 2.38 -2.30 19.41
C VAL A 303 2.88 -1.13 20.27
N ARG A 304 3.35 -0.07 19.64
CA ARG A 304 3.72 1.18 20.32
C ARG A 304 2.47 2.04 20.52
N THR A 305 2.44 2.80 21.59
CA THR A 305 1.41 3.83 21.77
C THR A 305 1.68 5.02 20.86
N SER A 306 0.70 5.91 20.64
CA SER A 306 0.91 7.13 19.85
C SER A 306 2.02 8.03 20.41
N LYS A 307 2.28 7.96 21.73
CA LYS A 307 3.38 8.70 22.38
C LYS A 307 4.74 8.10 22.14
N ASP A 308 4.81 6.80 21.87
CA ASP A 308 6.04 6.05 21.62
C ASP A 308 6.37 5.96 20.13
N THR A 309 5.44 6.37 19.27
CA THR A 309 5.67 6.45 17.82
C THR A 309 6.53 7.67 17.50
N ILE A 310 7.63 7.43 16.82
CA ILE A 310 8.60 8.48 16.46
C ILE A 310 8.19 9.09 15.12
N GLU A 311 8.11 10.41 15.05
CA GLU A 311 7.97 11.13 13.79
C GLU A 311 9.32 11.16 13.10
N THR A 312 9.42 10.59 11.88
CA THR A 312 10.69 10.40 11.18
C THR A 312 10.72 11.11 9.82
N SER A 313 11.89 11.12 9.18
CA SER A 313 12.04 11.59 7.80
C SER A 313 11.57 10.59 6.73
N SER A 314 11.11 9.40 7.13
CA SER A 314 10.40 8.44 6.26
C SER A 314 8.97 8.17 6.76
N PRO A 315 8.08 9.19 6.75
CA PRO A 315 6.85 9.21 7.53
C PRO A 315 5.79 8.18 7.10
N SER A 316 5.85 7.65 5.89
CA SER A 316 4.94 6.57 5.46
C SER A 316 5.17 5.26 6.21
N MET A 317 6.30 5.14 6.91
CA MET A 317 6.69 3.99 7.74
C MET A 317 6.56 4.27 9.24
N ASP A 318 6.06 5.44 9.66
CA ASP A 318 5.80 5.79 11.07
C ASP A 318 4.55 5.07 11.57
N ILE A 319 4.68 3.76 11.68
CA ILE A 319 3.59 2.83 11.96
C ILE A 319 3.89 2.04 13.24
N SER A 320 2.98 2.14 14.19
CA SER A 320 3.05 1.43 15.47
C SER A 320 2.31 0.10 15.45
N LYS A 321 1.32 -0.04 14.58
CA LYS A 321 0.52 -1.26 14.40
C LYS A 321 0.40 -1.55 12.91
N ALA A 322 1.13 -2.56 12.44
CA ALA A 322 1.15 -2.97 11.04
C ALA A 322 -0.15 -3.69 10.68
N SER A 323 -1.04 -3.00 9.98
CA SER A 323 -2.43 -3.45 9.76
C SER A 323 -2.56 -4.74 8.92
N ASN A 324 -1.62 -5.01 7.99
CA ASN A 324 -1.64 -6.22 7.16
C ASN A 324 -0.83 -7.38 7.76
N PHE A 325 -0.16 -7.18 8.88
CA PHE A 325 0.66 -8.21 9.51
C PHE A 325 -0.17 -9.42 9.95
N GLU A 326 -1.42 -9.21 10.31
CA GLU A 326 -2.38 -10.26 10.66
C GLU A 326 -2.51 -11.33 9.56
N ARG A 327 -2.40 -10.96 8.28
CA ARG A 327 -2.46 -11.91 7.16
C ARG A 327 -1.30 -12.91 7.18
N PHE A 328 -0.11 -12.41 7.44
CA PHE A 328 1.06 -13.28 7.53
C PHE A 328 1.01 -14.17 8.79
N ILE A 329 0.62 -13.60 9.94
CA ILE A 329 0.47 -14.39 11.16
C ILE A 329 -0.59 -15.48 10.98
N PHE A 330 -1.70 -15.19 10.30
CA PHE A 330 -2.70 -16.19 9.99
C PHE A 330 -2.10 -17.37 9.20
N ASP A 331 -1.32 -17.12 8.14
CA ASP A 331 -0.62 -18.16 7.40
C ASP A 331 0.44 -18.89 8.25
N LEU A 332 1.21 -18.16 9.06
CA LEU A 332 2.23 -18.72 9.96
C LEU A 332 1.62 -19.68 10.99
N LEU A 333 0.42 -19.39 11.45
CA LEU A 333 -0.34 -20.21 12.38
C LEU A 333 -1.08 -21.40 11.69
N GLY A 334 -0.83 -21.63 10.40
CA GLY A 334 -1.53 -22.68 9.63
C GLY A 334 -2.99 -22.36 9.37
N ARG A 335 -3.33 -21.07 9.33
CA ARG A 335 -4.69 -20.54 9.15
C ARG A 335 -5.64 -20.82 10.33
N ASP A 336 -5.08 -20.89 11.54
CA ASP A 336 -5.84 -20.97 12.78
C ASP A 336 -6.48 -19.60 13.11
N SER A 337 -7.76 -19.47 12.78
CA SER A 337 -8.52 -18.23 12.98
C SER A 337 -8.77 -17.91 14.45
N GLN A 338 -8.89 -18.93 15.31
CA GLN A 338 -9.13 -18.72 16.75
C GLN A 338 -7.87 -18.13 17.41
N GLN A 339 -6.71 -18.69 17.10
CA GLN A 339 -5.44 -18.18 17.62
C GLN A 339 -5.13 -16.80 17.03
N THR A 340 -5.41 -16.56 15.75
CA THR A 340 -5.25 -15.25 15.12
C THR A 340 -6.15 -14.21 15.79
N LYS A 341 -7.42 -14.52 16.01
CA LYS A 341 -8.37 -13.65 16.72
C LYS A 341 -7.87 -13.34 18.13
N LYS A 342 -7.41 -14.36 18.87
CA LYS A 342 -6.85 -14.17 20.22
C LYS A 342 -5.71 -13.16 20.19
N PHE A 343 -4.74 -13.31 19.30
CA PHE A 343 -3.58 -12.40 19.22
C PHE A 343 -3.97 -10.97 18.86
N PHE A 344 -4.75 -10.79 17.80
CA PHE A 344 -5.04 -9.46 17.25
C PHE A 344 -6.21 -8.75 17.93
N THR A 345 -7.02 -9.44 18.74
CA THR A 345 -8.15 -8.85 19.48
C THR A 345 -7.88 -8.84 20.98
N GLU A 346 -7.63 -10.01 21.58
CA GLU A 346 -7.52 -10.13 23.04
C GLU A 346 -6.16 -9.65 23.54
N ASP A 347 -5.07 -10.27 23.06
CA ASP A 347 -3.73 -10.02 23.58
C ASP A 347 -3.27 -8.58 23.27
N LEU A 348 -3.49 -8.08 22.05
CA LEU A 348 -3.13 -6.70 21.72
C LEU A 348 -3.94 -5.66 22.51
N ASN A 349 -5.23 -5.92 22.77
CA ASN A 349 -6.06 -4.97 23.53
C ASN A 349 -5.77 -4.99 25.03
N THR A 350 -5.36 -6.14 25.58
CA THR A 350 -5.14 -6.29 27.04
C THR A 350 -3.68 -6.10 27.44
N GLN A 351 -2.73 -6.54 26.59
CA GLN A 351 -1.30 -6.57 26.90
C GLN A 351 -0.47 -5.66 25.96
N GLY A 352 -1.05 -5.13 24.89
CA GLY A 352 -0.35 -4.37 23.85
C GLY A 352 0.61 -5.21 23.01
N GLN A 353 0.69 -6.53 23.24
CA GLN A 353 1.61 -7.43 22.55
C GLN A 353 1.12 -8.87 22.53
N PHE A 354 1.70 -9.65 21.62
CA PHE A 354 1.70 -11.12 21.68
C PHE A 354 3.11 -11.67 21.36
N SER A 355 3.35 -12.93 21.69
CA SER A 355 4.65 -13.56 21.48
C SER A 355 4.53 -14.93 20.86
N LEU A 356 5.38 -15.18 19.86
CA LEU A 356 5.66 -16.49 19.26
C LEU A 356 7.09 -16.95 19.58
N HIS A 357 7.80 -16.29 20.49
CA HIS A 357 9.20 -16.59 20.82
C HIS A 357 9.43 -18.08 21.18
N ALA A 358 8.53 -18.66 21.96
CA ALA A 358 8.60 -20.07 22.36
C ALA A 358 7.82 -21.01 21.41
N ASP A 359 7.19 -20.51 20.35
CA ASP A 359 6.44 -21.31 19.38
C ASP A 359 7.39 -21.81 18.28
N SER A 360 7.39 -23.13 18.05
CA SER A 360 8.25 -23.73 17.02
C SER A 360 8.01 -23.16 15.61
N ARG A 361 6.79 -22.67 15.34
CA ARG A 361 6.41 -22.06 14.06
C ARG A 361 7.14 -20.73 13.81
N PHE A 362 7.64 -20.04 14.85
CA PHE A 362 8.40 -18.80 14.65
C PHE A 362 9.60 -18.99 13.75
N SER A 363 10.30 -20.13 13.86
CA SER A 363 11.43 -20.46 12.97
C SER A 363 11.02 -20.54 11.49
N HIS A 364 9.75 -20.79 11.19
CA HIS A 364 9.22 -20.83 9.83
C HIS A 364 9.24 -19.45 9.15
N CYS A 365 9.29 -18.35 9.90
CA CYS A 365 9.45 -17.01 9.33
C CYS A 365 10.64 -16.97 8.36
N VAL A 366 11.79 -17.54 8.78
CA VAL A 366 13.00 -17.62 7.98
C VAL A 366 13.00 -18.88 7.10
N THR A 367 12.82 -20.07 7.71
CA THR A 367 13.07 -21.36 7.03
C THR A 367 12.06 -21.68 5.94
N ARG A 368 10.79 -21.33 6.15
CA ARG A 368 9.70 -21.61 5.22
C ARG A 368 9.33 -20.40 4.36
N TYR A 369 9.28 -19.20 4.97
CA TYR A 369 8.76 -18.00 4.32
C TYR A 369 9.84 -17.02 3.87
N GLY A 370 11.10 -17.23 4.24
CA GLY A 370 12.25 -16.44 3.79
C GLY A 370 12.27 -15.00 4.31
N PHE A 371 11.55 -14.69 5.39
CA PHE A 371 11.56 -13.37 5.99
C PHE A 371 12.84 -13.12 6.79
N VAL A 372 13.45 -11.97 6.53
CA VAL A 372 14.51 -11.37 7.35
C VAL A 372 14.22 -9.88 7.48
N SER A 373 14.82 -9.21 8.45
CA SER A 373 14.52 -7.81 8.72
C SER A 373 15.75 -7.00 9.13
N GLY A 374 15.62 -5.70 9.05
CA GLY A 374 16.56 -4.73 9.56
C GLY A 374 15.91 -3.37 9.72
N ASN A 375 16.55 -2.49 10.48
CA ASN A 375 16.09 -1.12 10.68
C ASN A 375 17.09 -0.10 10.15
N SER A 376 16.63 1.11 9.98
CA SER A 376 17.39 2.26 9.51
C SER A 376 17.03 3.49 10.35
N THR A 377 18.02 4.32 10.61
CA THR A 377 17.87 5.57 11.36
C THR A 377 17.92 6.77 10.42
N HIS A 378 17.57 7.95 10.91
CA HIS A 378 17.71 9.19 10.15
C HIS A 378 19.15 9.38 9.60
N ALA A 379 20.16 9.14 10.44
CA ALA A 379 21.57 9.22 10.00
C ALA A 379 21.88 8.23 8.87
N ASN A 380 21.36 7.00 8.96
CA ASN A 380 21.51 6.01 7.88
C ASN A 380 20.84 6.47 6.58
N ARG A 381 19.64 7.07 6.65
CA ARG A 381 18.94 7.60 5.48
C ARG A 381 19.75 8.67 4.78
N ILE A 382 20.21 9.68 5.53
CA ILE A 382 21.02 10.78 5.00
C ILE A 382 22.31 10.26 4.33
N GLU A 383 23.02 9.36 5.01
CA GLU A 383 24.21 8.73 4.46
C GLU A 383 23.92 7.91 3.20
N THR A 384 22.87 7.11 3.21
CA THR A 384 22.49 6.26 2.07
C THR A 384 22.07 7.08 0.86
N ILE A 385 21.31 8.16 1.03
CA ILE A 385 20.95 9.10 -0.05
C ILE A 385 22.22 9.70 -0.65
N ARG A 386 23.11 10.19 0.20
CA ARG A 386 24.38 10.83 -0.23
C ARG A 386 25.28 9.85 -0.97
N ASP A 387 25.52 8.66 -0.41
CA ASP A 387 26.35 7.61 -1.03
C ASP A 387 25.77 7.16 -2.39
N THR A 388 24.45 6.96 -2.45
CA THR A 388 23.77 6.55 -3.68
C THR A 388 23.92 7.62 -4.78
N TYR A 389 23.77 8.89 -4.44
CA TYR A 389 23.98 9.98 -5.38
C TYR A 389 25.44 10.08 -5.83
N GLN A 390 26.39 10.03 -4.91
CA GLN A 390 27.81 10.17 -5.21
C GLN A 390 28.35 9.04 -6.08
N ARG A 391 27.92 7.81 -5.83
CA ARG A 391 28.43 6.63 -6.54
C ARG A 391 27.71 6.33 -7.84
N PHE A 392 26.40 6.61 -7.90
CA PHE A 392 25.55 6.15 -9.00
C PHE A 392 24.78 7.27 -9.69
N ASN A 393 24.94 8.51 -9.24
CA ASN A 393 24.18 9.68 -9.72
C ASN A 393 22.66 9.46 -9.72
N GLN A 394 22.17 8.74 -8.71
CA GLN A 394 20.75 8.46 -8.50
C GLN A 394 20.30 9.06 -7.16
N ILE A 395 19.22 9.82 -7.19
CA ILE A 395 18.57 10.35 -5.97
C ILE A 395 17.42 9.41 -5.63
N ILE A 396 17.39 8.94 -4.39
CA ILE A 396 16.34 8.08 -3.85
C ILE A 396 15.61 8.79 -2.71
N ASP A 397 14.32 8.50 -2.53
CA ASP A 397 13.55 9.06 -1.42
C ASP A 397 13.96 8.41 -0.07
N PRO A 398 13.62 9.04 1.07
CA PRO A 398 14.04 8.54 2.39
C PRO A 398 13.58 7.11 2.72
N HIS A 399 12.39 6.71 2.29
CA HIS A 399 11.90 5.34 2.52
C HIS A 399 12.67 4.32 1.68
N THR A 400 12.92 4.64 0.42
CA THR A 400 13.77 3.81 -0.45
C THR A 400 15.19 3.72 0.12
N ALA A 401 15.69 4.80 0.74
CA ALA A 401 16.99 4.79 1.41
C ALA A 401 17.02 3.82 2.60
N ASP A 402 15.97 3.74 3.42
CA ASP A 402 15.82 2.71 4.45
C ASP A 402 15.92 1.30 3.83
N GLY A 403 15.22 1.09 2.70
CA GLY A 403 15.28 -0.16 1.95
C GLY A 403 16.67 -0.49 1.43
N VAL A 404 17.37 0.45 0.79
CA VAL A 404 18.72 0.25 0.24
C VAL A 404 19.74 -0.06 1.34
N LYS A 405 19.67 0.66 2.48
CA LYS A 405 20.53 0.40 3.64
C LYS A 405 20.39 -1.04 4.13
N VAL A 406 19.16 -1.48 4.37
CA VAL A 406 18.91 -2.85 4.85
C VAL A 406 19.19 -3.90 3.79
N ALA A 407 18.90 -3.61 2.51
CA ALA A 407 19.25 -4.51 1.39
C ALA A 407 20.73 -4.80 1.33
N ARG A 408 21.59 -3.77 1.48
CA ARG A 408 23.05 -3.91 1.48
C ARG A 408 23.55 -4.86 2.57
N GLU A 409 22.90 -4.88 3.73
CA GLU A 409 23.22 -5.80 4.84
C GLU A 409 22.81 -7.26 4.54
N GLN A 410 21.89 -7.46 3.61
CA GLN A 410 21.30 -8.76 3.28
C GLN A 410 21.70 -9.31 1.90
N LEU A 411 22.63 -8.66 1.19
CA LEU A 411 23.07 -9.07 -0.13
C LEU A 411 23.64 -10.49 -0.13
N GLN A 412 23.30 -11.23 -1.18
CA GLN A 412 23.85 -12.56 -1.49
C GLN A 412 24.53 -12.48 -2.86
N THR A 413 25.78 -12.95 -2.96
CA THR A 413 26.63 -12.74 -4.13
C THR A 413 26.05 -13.22 -5.46
N SER A 414 25.21 -14.27 -5.44
CA SER A 414 24.66 -14.91 -6.64
C SER A 414 23.15 -14.69 -6.84
N ILE A 415 22.51 -13.93 -5.97
CA ILE A 415 21.05 -13.74 -6.00
C ILE A 415 20.74 -12.25 -6.14
N PRO A 416 20.08 -11.82 -7.23
CA PRO A 416 19.65 -10.44 -7.38
C PRO A 416 18.76 -9.99 -6.20
N MET A 417 19.08 -8.83 -5.64
CA MET A 417 18.29 -8.14 -4.64
C MET A 417 17.54 -6.98 -5.31
N ILE A 418 16.25 -6.97 -5.19
CA ILE A 418 15.37 -5.94 -5.74
C ILE A 418 14.79 -5.12 -4.59
N VAL A 419 15.16 -3.84 -4.51
CA VAL A 419 14.57 -2.88 -3.57
C VAL A 419 13.36 -2.24 -4.22
N LEU A 420 12.23 -2.26 -3.54
CA LEU A 420 11.00 -1.62 -4.00
C LEU A 420 11.03 -0.13 -3.66
N GLU A 421 10.91 0.72 -4.68
CA GLU A 421 10.83 2.17 -4.52
C GLU A 421 9.50 2.56 -3.85
N THR A 422 9.55 3.53 -2.93
CA THR A 422 8.36 3.99 -2.21
C THR A 422 7.76 5.24 -2.82
N ALA A 423 8.59 6.25 -3.12
CA ALA A 423 8.16 7.54 -3.66
C ALA A 423 9.27 8.17 -4.51
N LEU A 424 8.93 9.23 -5.26
CA LEU A 424 9.94 10.09 -5.85
C LEU A 424 10.48 11.11 -4.83
N PRO A 425 11.76 11.50 -4.93
CA PRO A 425 12.44 12.35 -3.96
C PRO A 425 11.76 13.70 -3.71
N ILE A 426 11.10 14.28 -4.72
CA ILE A 426 10.43 15.58 -4.61
C ILE A 426 9.35 15.64 -3.52
N LYS A 427 8.74 14.53 -3.19
CA LYS A 427 7.73 14.47 -2.11
C LYS A 427 8.34 14.73 -0.72
N PHE A 428 9.64 14.51 -0.58
CA PHE A 428 10.42 14.64 0.65
C PHE A 428 11.64 15.54 0.46
N ALA A 429 11.45 16.63 -0.27
CA ALA A 429 12.50 17.55 -0.72
C ALA A 429 13.40 18.06 0.41
N SER A 430 12.85 18.33 1.60
CA SER A 430 13.62 18.80 2.75
C SER A 430 14.71 17.81 3.21
N THR A 431 14.38 16.52 3.23
CA THR A 431 15.35 15.45 3.58
C THR A 431 16.41 15.27 2.49
N ILE A 432 16.02 15.43 1.23
CA ILE A 432 16.97 15.39 0.11
C ILE A 432 17.92 16.58 0.17
N GLU A 433 17.40 17.76 0.45
CA GLU A 433 18.23 18.98 0.60
C GLU A 433 19.19 18.88 1.80
N GLU A 434 18.75 18.29 2.92
CA GLU A 434 19.63 17.97 4.05
C GLU A 434 20.77 17.03 3.65
N ALA A 435 20.47 16.00 2.84
CA ALA A 435 21.48 15.03 2.41
C ALA A 435 22.44 15.57 1.35
N LEU A 436 21.94 16.34 0.38
CA LEU A 436 22.66 16.67 -0.86
C LEU A 436 22.96 18.16 -1.00
N SER A 437 22.38 19.03 -0.18
CA SER A 437 22.49 20.50 -0.24
C SER A 437 21.88 21.15 -1.51
N PHE A 438 20.98 20.43 -2.17
CA PHE A 438 20.17 20.96 -3.27
C PHE A 438 18.81 20.28 -3.34
N GLN A 439 17.83 20.89 -4.02
CA GLN A 439 16.48 20.35 -4.21
C GLN A 439 16.48 19.26 -5.28
N PRO A 440 15.70 18.17 -5.10
CA PRO A 440 15.55 17.17 -6.14
C PRO A 440 14.75 17.70 -7.34
N ASP A 441 14.94 17.07 -8.50
CA ASP A 441 14.20 17.40 -9.71
C ASP A 441 12.68 17.24 -9.49
N ARG A 442 11.93 18.17 -10.05
CA ARG A 442 10.47 18.18 -10.04
C ARG A 442 9.94 17.78 -11.42
N PRO A 443 9.08 16.76 -11.54
CA PRO A 443 8.44 16.46 -12.81
C PRO A 443 7.63 17.65 -13.33
N SER A 444 7.72 17.93 -14.64
CA SER A 444 7.14 19.11 -15.27
C SER A 444 5.63 19.29 -15.05
N GLN A 445 4.88 18.16 -14.94
CA GLN A 445 3.45 18.21 -14.65
C GLN A 445 3.10 18.79 -13.26
N PHE A 446 4.08 18.92 -12.38
CA PHE A 446 3.91 19.51 -11.04
C PHE A 446 4.57 20.86 -10.87
N GLU A 447 5.09 21.46 -11.96
CA GLU A 447 5.61 22.83 -11.89
C GLU A 447 4.48 23.81 -11.54
N GLY A 448 4.71 24.65 -10.52
CA GLY A 448 3.76 25.66 -10.07
C GLY A 448 2.51 25.14 -9.36
N ILE A 449 2.44 23.86 -9.00
CA ILE A 449 1.24 23.25 -8.37
C ILE A 449 0.87 23.95 -7.05
N GLU A 450 1.84 24.46 -6.30
CA GLU A 450 1.58 25.18 -5.04
C GLU A 450 0.86 26.53 -5.24
N ALA A 451 0.92 27.10 -6.44
CA ALA A 451 0.25 28.34 -6.80
C ALA A 451 -1.19 28.14 -7.29
N LEU A 452 -1.61 26.88 -7.51
CA LEU A 452 -2.97 26.57 -7.97
C LEU A 452 -4.02 26.87 -6.88
N PRO A 453 -5.27 27.22 -7.26
CA PRO A 453 -6.36 27.39 -6.32
C PRO A 453 -6.55 26.12 -5.46
N LYS A 454 -6.75 26.33 -4.16
CA LYS A 454 -6.92 25.24 -3.19
C LYS A 454 -8.41 25.05 -2.85
N LYS A 455 -8.88 23.80 -2.99
CA LYS A 455 -10.22 23.34 -2.58
C LYS A 455 -10.09 22.53 -1.31
N VAL A 456 -10.16 23.18 -0.17
CA VAL A 456 -10.04 22.55 1.16
C VAL A 456 -10.92 23.30 2.17
N LYS A 457 -11.53 22.54 3.08
CA LYS A 457 -12.30 23.09 4.19
C LYS A 457 -11.57 22.84 5.50
N VAL A 458 -11.25 23.88 6.23
CA VAL A 458 -10.63 23.79 7.57
C VAL A 458 -11.74 23.61 8.60
N MET A 459 -11.57 22.65 9.53
CA MET A 459 -12.54 22.36 10.60
C MET A 459 -11.82 21.97 11.91
N PRO A 460 -12.44 22.25 13.07
CA PRO A 460 -12.01 21.67 14.33
C PRO A 460 -12.08 20.14 14.32
N ALA A 461 -11.34 19.47 15.20
CA ALA A 461 -11.36 18.02 15.38
C ALA A 461 -12.71 17.56 16.00
N ASN A 462 -13.76 17.49 15.18
CA ASN A 462 -15.11 17.15 15.60
C ASN A 462 -15.82 16.27 14.56
N ALA A 463 -16.13 15.03 14.93
CA ALA A 463 -16.77 14.06 14.05
C ALA A 463 -18.18 14.50 13.59
N GLN A 464 -18.92 15.25 14.41
CA GLN A 464 -20.27 15.71 14.03
C GLN A 464 -20.21 16.74 12.91
N LEU A 465 -19.25 17.68 12.95
CA LEU A 465 -19.04 18.65 11.88
C LEU A 465 -18.69 17.98 10.54
N VAL A 466 -17.89 16.91 10.59
CA VAL A 466 -17.55 16.13 9.38
C VAL A 466 -18.80 15.40 8.86
N LYS A 467 -19.62 14.80 9.71
CA LYS A 467 -20.90 14.19 9.32
C LYS A 467 -21.83 15.20 8.66
N ASP A 468 -21.99 16.38 9.26
CA ASP A 468 -22.85 17.45 8.74
C ASP A 468 -22.35 17.93 7.36
N PHE A 469 -21.04 18.01 7.17
CA PHE A 469 -20.44 18.35 5.89
C PHE A 469 -20.72 17.28 4.82
N ILE A 470 -20.55 15.99 5.14
CA ILE A 470 -20.88 14.88 4.25
C ILE A 470 -22.36 14.93 3.86
N LYS A 471 -23.24 15.06 4.84
CA LYS A 471 -24.69 15.14 4.62
C LYS A 471 -25.07 16.28 3.67
N THR A 472 -24.61 17.48 3.95
CA THR A 472 -24.90 18.67 3.14
C THR A 472 -24.37 18.52 1.72
N THR A 473 -23.17 17.98 1.57
CA THR A 473 -22.54 17.75 0.26
C THR A 473 -23.33 16.75 -0.57
N CYS A 474 -23.75 15.62 0.01
CA CYS A 474 -24.54 14.60 -0.68
C CYS A 474 -25.91 15.15 -1.10
N GLN A 475 -26.59 15.94 -0.24
CA GLN A 475 -27.88 16.56 -0.56
C GLN A 475 -27.78 17.58 -1.71
N THR A 476 -26.78 18.45 -1.68
CA THR A 476 -26.55 19.46 -2.74
C THR A 476 -26.26 18.84 -4.10
N GLN A 477 -25.63 17.67 -4.13
CA GLN A 477 -25.33 16.98 -5.40
C GLN A 477 -26.56 16.25 -5.96
N LEU A 478 -27.46 15.74 -5.12
CA LEU A 478 -28.74 15.16 -5.54
C LEU A 478 -29.67 16.21 -6.18
N GLU A 479 -29.63 17.46 -5.71
CA GLU A 479 -30.44 18.56 -6.29
C GLU A 479 -29.90 19.05 -7.66
N LYS A 480 -28.67 18.68 -8.03
CA LYS A 480 -28.03 19.08 -9.31
C LYS A 480 -28.14 18.02 -10.41
N GLN A 481 -28.57 16.80 -10.09
CA GLN A 481 -28.86 15.70 -11.02
C GLN A 481 -30.33 15.71 -11.44
#